data_fe5ff639a8dd42d5e481d4902f2b1396
#
_entry.id   fe5ff639a8dd42d5e481d4902f2b1396
#
_cell.length_a   1.000
_cell.length_b   1.000
_cell.length_c   1.000
_cell.angle_alpha   90.00
_cell.angle_beta   90.00
_cell.angle_gamma   90.00
#
_symmetry.space_group_name_H-M   'P 1'
#
loop_
_entity.id
_entity.type
_entity.pdbx_description
1 polymer ?
#
loop_
_entity_poly.entity_id
_entity_poly.type
_entity_poly.pdbx_seq_one_letter_code
_entity_poly.pdbx_strand_id
1 'polypeptide(L)'
;MIKKEPLITVYITNHNYGKYIKQSIDSVFNQTYKNFELIIIDDGSIDNSKAIIEKYKNNKKVKIIYQNNKGLTISNNIAIKFCKGEYITRLDADDWLDPNFLQIMANTAKKNKNSAMIFCNYYLTNSKGQVIDQFYRHEFKKVKLMDQPAHGACSLIKTKILKEIGGYDEQFSCQDGVDLWFKIIGNYKVKNVNLPLFYYRQHNKSLTKNVEKIYKTRDKILNKHTQNKKNFNNILAIIPVRGENYGERLVALKKINKTPIIHKLIIELQKTPNIKKILVSTPDQKILSNISKKFKKTVITHKREEKFARLNTSINQTLISSIKKAKTKKFKPDLILVVNVVCPFLNHKNFEAAINLIKIFNTDEVIAVKKENDNFFYHNGKGLKRLQTSNRLSLEREQIYREIGGMHLIKAQRVGKNQNTVGHIFLDDKSSFVIKSNEDLLLADILSRIN
;
A
#
# COMPACT_ATOMS: atom_id res chain seq x y z
N MET A 1 41.34 -19.00 -0.02
CA MET A 1 40.42 -19.48 1.04
C MET A 1 39.01 -19.58 0.46
N ILE A 2 38.46 -20.78 0.40
CA ILE A 2 37.05 -20.99 0.01
C ILE A 2 36.21 -20.35 1.11
N LYS A 3 35.53 -19.23 0.81
CA LYS A 3 34.65 -18.57 1.78
C LYS A 3 33.53 -19.54 2.15
N LYS A 4 33.45 -19.89 3.43
CA LYS A 4 32.43 -20.76 3.99
C LYS A 4 31.03 -20.25 3.57
N GLU A 5 30.20 -21.13 3.09
CA GLU A 5 28.83 -20.79 2.73
C GLU A 5 28.04 -20.37 3.97
N PRO A 6 27.28 -19.25 3.95
CA PRO A 6 26.55 -18.81 5.13
C PRO A 6 25.46 -19.82 5.50
N LEU A 7 25.30 -20.12 6.78
CA LEU A 7 24.17 -20.91 7.26
C LEU A 7 22.90 -20.07 7.08
N ILE A 8 21.86 -20.65 6.50
CA ILE A 8 20.54 -20.03 6.33
C ILE A 8 19.52 -20.76 7.19
N THR A 9 18.82 -20.03 8.05
CA THR A 9 17.65 -20.55 8.74
C THR A 9 16.43 -20.32 7.88
N VAL A 10 15.79 -21.41 7.45
CA VAL A 10 14.43 -21.38 6.92
C VAL A 10 13.48 -21.66 8.07
N TYR A 11 12.40 -20.90 8.23
CA TYR A 11 11.38 -21.27 9.19
C TYR A 11 9.99 -21.28 8.55
N ILE A 12 9.16 -22.22 9.00
CA ILE A 12 7.78 -22.38 8.56
C ILE A 12 6.88 -22.15 9.76
N THR A 13 5.90 -21.25 9.61
CA THR A 13 4.82 -21.06 10.59
C THR A 13 3.57 -21.76 10.08
N ASN A 14 2.97 -22.59 10.93
CA ASN A 14 1.79 -23.39 10.58
C ASN A 14 0.67 -23.20 11.58
N HIS A 15 -0.56 -23.03 11.09
CA HIS A 15 -1.79 -23.14 11.87
C HIS A 15 -2.92 -23.65 10.99
N ASN A 16 -3.25 -24.95 11.14
CA ASN A 16 -4.31 -25.63 10.37
C ASN A 16 -4.08 -25.66 8.84
N TYR A 17 -2.83 -25.85 8.41
CA TYR A 17 -2.46 -26.04 7.00
C TYR A 17 -1.97 -27.46 6.68
N GLY A 18 -2.48 -28.48 7.36
CA GLY A 18 -2.13 -29.88 7.13
C GLY A 18 -2.24 -30.31 5.67
N LYS A 19 -3.16 -29.71 4.91
CA LYS A 19 -3.29 -29.96 3.47
C LYS A 19 -2.06 -29.57 2.66
N TYR A 20 -1.31 -28.55 3.09
CA TYR A 20 -0.26 -27.92 2.28
C TYR A 20 1.14 -28.07 2.87
N ILE A 21 1.27 -28.16 4.21
CA ILE A 21 2.55 -28.09 4.91
C ILE A 21 3.58 -29.13 4.44
N LYS A 22 3.15 -30.29 3.98
CA LYS A 22 4.07 -31.30 3.43
C LYS A 22 4.83 -30.75 2.23
N GLN A 23 4.13 -30.11 1.28
CA GLN A 23 4.75 -29.50 0.08
C GLN A 23 5.72 -28.37 0.47
N SER A 24 5.34 -27.56 1.44
CA SER A 24 6.20 -26.50 1.97
C SER A 24 7.52 -27.06 2.53
N ILE A 25 7.44 -28.06 3.42
CA ILE A 25 8.62 -28.71 4.01
C ILE A 25 9.48 -29.40 2.94
N ASP A 26 8.88 -30.17 2.05
CA ASP A 26 9.59 -30.90 0.99
C ASP A 26 10.34 -29.91 0.06
N SER A 27 9.76 -28.74 -0.21
CA SER A 27 10.42 -27.72 -1.04
C SER A 27 11.71 -27.18 -0.42
N VAL A 28 11.82 -27.16 0.92
CA VAL A 28 13.05 -26.79 1.63
C VAL A 28 14.10 -27.89 1.52
N PHE A 29 13.72 -29.17 1.64
CA PHE A 29 14.66 -30.27 1.49
C PHE A 29 15.15 -30.44 0.05
N ASN A 30 14.33 -30.06 -0.93
CA ASN A 30 14.64 -30.13 -2.36
C ASN A 30 15.56 -28.95 -2.83
N GLN A 31 15.95 -28.05 -1.93
CA GLN A 31 16.87 -26.96 -2.28
C GLN A 31 18.23 -27.47 -2.76
N THR A 32 18.76 -26.85 -3.81
CA THR A 32 20.14 -27.11 -4.30
C THR A 32 21.18 -26.68 -3.28
N TYR A 33 20.95 -25.62 -2.54
CA TYR A 33 21.78 -25.15 -1.43
C TYR A 33 21.61 -26.04 -0.20
N LYS A 34 22.72 -26.57 0.35
CA LYS A 34 22.66 -27.58 1.41
C LYS A 34 23.01 -27.05 2.81
N ASN A 35 23.57 -25.84 2.95
CA ASN A 35 23.92 -25.27 4.26
C ASN A 35 22.76 -24.50 4.89
N PHE A 36 21.70 -25.22 5.26
CA PHE A 36 20.52 -24.65 5.91
C PHE A 36 20.10 -25.47 7.13
N GLU A 37 19.38 -24.82 8.03
CA GLU A 37 18.53 -25.45 9.06
C GLU A 37 17.07 -25.07 8.82
N LEU A 38 16.15 -25.90 9.29
CA LEU A 38 14.70 -25.70 9.18
C LEU A 38 14.07 -25.65 10.58
N ILE A 39 13.37 -24.59 10.89
CA ILE A 39 12.55 -24.48 12.10
C ILE A 39 11.08 -24.56 11.67
N ILE A 40 10.33 -25.49 12.25
CA ILE A 40 8.88 -25.63 12.02
C ILE A 40 8.17 -25.23 13.31
N ILE A 41 7.28 -24.25 13.23
CA ILE A 41 6.48 -23.79 14.37
C ILE A 41 5.03 -24.11 14.08
N ASP A 42 4.46 -25.01 14.87
CA ASP A 42 3.03 -25.30 14.84
C ASP A 42 2.33 -24.49 15.93
N ASP A 43 1.54 -23.53 15.49
CA ASP A 43 0.87 -22.52 16.33
C ASP A 43 -0.52 -23.02 16.77
N GLY A 44 -0.55 -24.21 17.39
CA GLY A 44 -1.76 -24.79 17.97
C GLY A 44 -2.74 -25.32 16.93
N SER A 45 -2.24 -26.05 15.91
CA SER A 45 -3.10 -26.69 14.92
C SER A 45 -3.95 -27.81 15.53
N ILE A 46 -5.18 -27.91 15.07
CA ILE A 46 -6.17 -28.95 15.46
C ILE A 46 -6.46 -29.93 14.32
N ASP A 47 -5.87 -29.69 13.14
CA ASP A 47 -5.96 -30.60 11.99
C ASP A 47 -4.82 -31.64 11.98
N ASN A 48 -4.60 -32.31 10.87
CA ASN A 48 -3.56 -33.34 10.73
C ASN A 48 -2.12 -32.79 10.59
N SER A 49 -1.91 -31.48 10.73
CA SER A 49 -0.60 -30.82 10.62
C SER A 49 0.46 -31.49 11.49
N LYS A 50 0.15 -31.73 12.77
CA LYS A 50 1.06 -32.34 13.72
C LYS A 50 1.57 -33.70 13.26
N ALA A 51 0.67 -34.56 12.79
CA ALA A 51 1.03 -35.90 12.30
C ALA A 51 1.97 -35.85 11.08
N ILE A 52 1.84 -34.81 10.25
CA ILE A 52 2.72 -34.62 9.09
C ILE A 52 4.08 -34.10 9.54
N ILE A 53 4.12 -33.10 10.43
CA ILE A 53 5.35 -32.46 10.94
C ILE A 53 6.21 -33.48 11.70
N GLU A 54 5.61 -34.34 12.51
CA GLU A 54 6.31 -35.37 13.30
C GLU A 54 7.17 -36.32 12.44
N LYS A 55 6.84 -36.52 11.17
CA LYS A 55 7.64 -37.38 10.26
C LYS A 55 9.05 -36.83 10.04
N TYR A 56 9.28 -35.53 10.30
CA TYR A 56 10.56 -34.87 10.10
C TYR A 56 11.38 -34.69 11.38
N LYS A 57 10.89 -35.11 12.56
CA LYS A 57 11.52 -34.87 13.87
C LYS A 57 12.93 -35.48 14.01
N ASN A 58 13.19 -36.56 13.36
CA ASN A 58 14.51 -37.24 13.43
C ASN A 58 15.57 -36.65 12.50
N ASN A 59 15.20 -35.65 11.69
CA ASN A 59 16.16 -35.00 10.80
C ASN A 59 17.02 -33.98 11.56
N LYS A 60 18.34 -34.15 11.54
CA LYS A 60 19.30 -33.29 12.26
C LYS A 60 19.24 -31.82 11.88
N LYS A 61 18.68 -31.48 10.71
CA LYS A 61 18.50 -30.09 10.25
C LYS A 61 17.20 -29.49 10.74
N VAL A 62 16.29 -30.24 11.35
CA VAL A 62 14.93 -29.80 11.71
C VAL A 62 14.85 -29.55 13.21
N LYS A 63 14.27 -28.40 13.55
CA LYS A 63 13.78 -28.11 14.90
C LYS A 63 12.27 -27.88 14.82
N ILE A 64 11.51 -28.63 15.59
CA ILE A 64 10.05 -28.48 15.69
C ILE A 64 9.71 -27.83 17.02
N ILE A 65 8.78 -26.86 16.98
CA ILE A 65 8.27 -26.14 18.14
C ILE A 65 6.75 -26.20 18.08
N TYR A 66 6.13 -26.72 19.12
CA TYR A 66 4.69 -26.70 19.33
C TYR A 66 4.31 -25.66 20.36
N GLN A 67 3.28 -24.90 20.10
CA GLN A 67 2.75 -23.91 21.02
C GLN A 67 1.21 -23.81 20.91
N ASN A 68 0.57 -23.19 21.91
CA ASN A 68 -0.81 -22.77 21.78
C ASN A 68 -0.89 -21.62 20.79
N ASN A 69 -2.02 -21.44 20.10
CA ASN A 69 -2.20 -20.40 19.09
C ASN A 69 -1.92 -18.99 19.69
N LYS A 70 -0.81 -18.40 19.27
CA LYS A 70 -0.35 -17.04 19.67
C LYS A 70 -0.33 -16.07 18.49
N GLY A 71 -0.51 -16.58 17.27
CA GLY A 71 -0.51 -15.81 16.05
C GLY A 71 0.84 -15.70 15.34
N LEU A 72 0.79 -15.24 14.09
CA LEU A 72 1.91 -15.26 13.13
C LEU A 72 3.13 -14.46 13.65
N THR A 73 2.94 -13.24 14.15
CA THR A 73 4.04 -12.35 14.56
C THR A 73 4.81 -12.90 15.77
N ILE A 74 4.12 -13.50 16.73
CA ILE A 74 4.77 -14.18 17.86
C ILE A 74 5.54 -15.41 17.37
N SER A 75 4.96 -16.21 16.50
CA SER A 75 5.63 -17.36 15.89
C SER A 75 6.89 -16.94 15.12
N ASN A 76 6.84 -15.83 14.37
CA ASN A 76 8.02 -15.26 13.71
C ASN A 76 9.12 -14.90 14.72
N ASN A 77 8.78 -14.26 15.84
CA ASN A 77 9.75 -13.87 16.87
C ASN A 77 10.36 -15.09 17.57
N ILE A 78 9.58 -16.16 17.76
CA ILE A 78 10.11 -17.44 18.29
C ILE A 78 11.13 -18.03 17.30
N ALA A 79 10.86 -18.01 15.99
CA ALA A 79 11.84 -18.45 15.00
C ALA A 79 13.16 -17.66 15.10
N ILE A 80 13.08 -16.33 15.23
CA ILE A 80 14.26 -15.45 15.38
C ILE A 80 15.06 -15.80 16.66
N LYS A 81 14.38 -16.15 17.76
CA LYS A 81 15.04 -16.54 19.01
C LYS A 81 15.86 -17.83 18.86
N PHE A 82 15.36 -18.79 18.10
CA PHE A 82 15.99 -20.12 17.94
C PHE A 82 16.89 -20.23 16.70
N CYS A 83 16.91 -19.23 15.81
CA CYS A 83 17.67 -19.29 14.58
C CYS A 83 19.18 -19.20 14.85
N LYS A 84 19.97 -20.04 14.13
CA LYS A 84 21.45 -20.09 14.17
C LYS A 84 22.08 -19.52 12.90
N GLY A 85 21.29 -19.35 11.83
CA GLY A 85 21.76 -18.88 10.53
C GLY A 85 22.26 -17.43 10.55
N GLU A 86 23.25 -17.14 9.72
CA GLU A 86 23.67 -15.77 9.41
C GLU A 86 22.53 -14.98 8.77
N TYR A 87 21.73 -15.69 7.99
CA TYR A 87 20.50 -15.20 7.36
C TYR A 87 19.30 -16.05 7.78
N ILE A 88 18.13 -15.43 7.79
CA ILE A 88 16.86 -16.06 8.09
C ILE A 88 15.84 -15.74 7.01
N THR A 89 14.99 -16.70 6.66
CA THR A 89 13.87 -16.52 5.74
C THR A 89 12.64 -17.28 6.21
N ARG A 90 11.47 -16.65 6.09
CA ARG A 90 10.16 -17.28 6.35
C ARG A 90 9.65 -17.96 5.09
N LEU A 91 9.03 -19.11 5.26
CA LEU A 91 8.18 -19.75 4.27
C LEU A 91 6.82 -20.02 4.93
N ASP A 92 5.74 -19.59 4.31
CA ASP A 92 4.40 -19.85 4.84
C ASP A 92 4.00 -21.32 4.53
N ALA A 93 3.21 -21.95 5.42
CA ALA A 93 2.92 -23.39 5.33
C ALA A 93 2.07 -23.78 4.12
N ASP A 94 1.44 -22.83 3.44
CA ASP A 94 0.65 -22.99 2.23
C ASP A 94 1.42 -22.69 0.93
N ASP A 95 2.66 -22.20 1.03
CA ASP A 95 3.55 -21.80 -0.07
C ASP A 95 4.67 -22.84 -0.28
N TRP A 96 5.45 -22.68 -1.37
CA TRP A 96 6.64 -23.51 -1.60
C TRP A 96 7.72 -22.77 -2.40
N LEU A 97 8.97 -23.17 -2.22
CA LEU A 97 10.15 -22.58 -2.82
C LEU A 97 10.48 -23.23 -4.18
N ASP A 98 11.02 -22.43 -5.11
CA ASP A 98 11.76 -22.92 -6.26
C ASP A 98 13.02 -23.68 -5.78
N PRO A 99 13.44 -24.77 -6.41
CA PRO A 99 14.62 -25.55 -6.00
C PRO A 99 15.92 -24.74 -5.87
N ASN A 100 16.04 -23.62 -6.56
CA ASN A 100 17.23 -22.78 -6.55
C ASN A 100 17.11 -21.51 -5.67
N PHE A 101 15.99 -21.36 -4.94
CA PHE A 101 15.73 -20.18 -4.11
C PHE A 101 16.91 -19.88 -3.17
N LEU A 102 17.29 -20.81 -2.30
CA LEU A 102 18.35 -20.59 -1.32
C LEU A 102 19.70 -20.34 -1.99
N GLN A 103 20.02 -21.05 -3.08
CA GLN A 103 21.28 -20.88 -3.79
C GLN A 103 21.43 -19.47 -4.40
N ILE A 104 20.37 -19.01 -5.07
CA ILE A 104 20.36 -17.68 -5.72
C ILE A 104 20.38 -16.58 -4.66
N MET A 105 19.61 -16.71 -3.60
CA MET A 105 19.54 -15.74 -2.51
C MET A 105 20.87 -15.66 -1.76
N ALA A 106 21.51 -16.80 -1.44
CA ALA A 106 22.84 -16.86 -0.81
C ALA A 106 23.92 -16.21 -1.67
N ASN A 107 23.93 -16.51 -2.97
CA ASN A 107 24.90 -15.91 -3.91
C ASN A 107 24.70 -14.41 -4.03
N THR A 108 23.45 -13.94 -4.02
CA THR A 108 23.13 -12.51 -4.03
C THR A 108 23.58 -11.84 -2.73
N ALA A 109 23.41 -12.49 -1.58
CA ALA A 109 23.87 -11.99 -0.29
C ALA A 109 25.42 -11.87 -0.24
N LYS A 110 26.14 -12.85 -0.74
CA LYS A 110 27.61 -12.83 -0.84
C LYS A 110 28.11 -11.64 -1.68
N LYS A 111 27.43 -11.32 -2.78
CA LYS A 111 27.76 -10.20 -3.67
C LYS A 111 27.34 -8.83 -3.10
N ASN A 112 26.33 -8.79 -2.25
CA ASN A 112 25.73 -7.56 -1.71
C ASN A 112 25.80 -7.54 -0.17
N LYS A 113 27.01 -7.68 0.39
CA LYS A 113 27.24 -7.80 1.84
C LYS A 113 26.64 -6.70 2.70
N ASN A 114 26.41 -5.52 2.15
CA ASN A 114 25.82 -4.37 2.87
C ASN A 114 24.29 -4.37 2.84
N SER A 115 23.64 -5.31 2.14
CA SER A 115 22.20 -5.42 2.13
C SER A 115 21.68 -6.11 3.39
N ALA A 116 20.72 -5.50 4.05
CA ALA A 116 20.04 -6.07 5.22
C ALA A 116 19.01 -7.13 4.82
N MET A 117 18.37 -6.91 3.67
CA MET A 117 17.29 -7.74 3.17
C MET A 117 17.45 -7.95 1.67
N ILE A 118 17.23 -9.18 1.23
CA ILE A 118 17.19 -9.57 -0.18
C ILE A 118 15.83 -10.25 -0.41
N PHE A 119 15.12 -9.86 -1.44
CA PHE A 119 13.83 -10.43 -1.78
C PHE A 119 13.74 -10.69 -3.28
N CYS A 120 12.75 -11.47 -3.69
CA CYS A 120 12.59 -11.92 -5.06
C CYS A 120 11.16 -11.65 -5.56
N ASN A 121 10.94 -11.88 -6.85
CA ASN A 121 9.62 -12.00 -7.44
C ASN A 121 9.01 -13.34 -7.07
N TYR A 122 7.72 -13.55 -7.35
CA TYR A 122 7.04 -14.79 -7.06
C TYR A 122 5.91 -15.10 -8.05
N TYR A 123 5.56 -16.36 -8.14
CA TYR A 123 4.37 -16.81 -8.84
C TYR A 123 3.15 -16.78 -7.92
N LEU A 124 2.02 -16.30 -8.42
CA LEU A 124 0.72 -16.48 -7.80
C LEU A 124 0.12 -17.80 -8.28
N THR A 125 -0.37 -18.60 -7.35
CA THR A 125 -0.99 -19.88 -7.69
C THR A 125 -2.39 -19.97 -7.10
N ASN A 126 -3.26 -20.79 -7.72
CA ASN A 126 -4.55 -21.13 -7.18
C ASN A 126 -4.42 -22.20 -6.06
N SER A 127 -5.53 -22.60 -5.45
CA SER A 127 -5.56 -23.61 -4.38
C SER A 127 -5.05 -24.99 -4.79
N LYS A 128 -5.00 -25.29 -6.10
CA LYS A 128 -4.46 -26.54 -6.68
C LYS A 128 -2.96 -26.46 -7.00
N GLY A 129 -2.34 -25.27 -6.84
CA GLY A 129 -0.92 -25.05 -7.14
C GLY A 129 -0.63 -24.69 -8.61
N GLN A 130 -1.64 -24.42 -9.42
CA GLN A 130 -1.45 -23.97 -10.79
C GLN A 130 -1.12 -22.47 -10.79
N VAL A 131 -0.10 -22.09 -11.54
CA VAL A 131 0.30 -20.67 -11.68
C VAL A 131 -0.80 -19.91 -12.42
N ILE A 132 -1.24 -18.81 -11.80
CA ILE A 132 -2.28 -17.93 -12.34
C ILE A 132 -1.77 -16.52 -12.64
N ASP A 133 -0.65 -16.12 -11.99
CA ASP A 133 -0.03 -14.80 -12.20
C ASP A 133 1.42 -14.83 -11.74
N GLN A 134 2.17 -13.78 -12.07
CA GLN A 134 3.52 -13.53 -11.57
C GLN A 134 3.64 -12.11 -11.04
N PHE A 135 4.20 -11.97 -9.85
CA PHE A 135 4.40 -10.68 -9.22
C PHE A 135 5.84 -10.20 -9.42
N TYR A 136 6.00 -9.04 -10.04
CA TYR A 136 7.29 -8.40 -10.28
C TYR A 136 7.57 -7.32 -9.23
N ARG A 137 8.84 -7.24 -8.81
CA ARG A 137 9.33 -6.15 -7.96
C ARG A 137 10.21 -5.22 -8.79
N HIS A 138 10.18 -3.96 -8.45
CA HIS A 138 11.02 -2.97 -9.10
C HIS A 138 12.51 -3.19 -8.81
N GLU A 139 13.34 -2.79 -9.75
CA GLU A 139 14.78 -2.72 -9.55
C GLU A 139 15.11 -1.50 -8.68
N PHE A 140 15.35 -1.71 -7.38
CA PHE A 140 15.51 -0.65 -6.38
C PHE A 140 16.68 0.32 -6.64
N LYS A 141 17.59 0.01 -7.55
CA LYS A 141 18.59 0.97 -8.02
C LYS A 141 17.97 2.09 -8.87
N LYS A 142 16.83 1.83 -9.51
CA LYS A 142 16.16 2.75 -10.46
C LYS A 142 14.96 3.47 -9.85
N VAL A 143 14.42 3.01 -8.73
CA VAL A 143 13.25 3.64 -8.08
C VAL A 143 13.65 4.62 -7.02
N LYS A 144 13.01 5.79 -7.01
CA LYS A 144 13.18 6.83 -5.99
C LYS A 144 12.24 6.63 -4.79
N LEU A 145 11.12 5.94 -5.00
CA LEU A 145 10.08 5.71 -4.00
C LEU A 145 10.01 4.22 -3.68
N MET A 146 10.20 3.87 -2.42
CA MET A 146 10.17 2.49 -1.93
C MET A 146 8.86 2.21 -1.19
N ASP A 147 7.72 2.51 -1.82
CA ASP A 147 6.38 2.38 -1.25
C ASP A 147 5.75 0.98 -1.45
N GLN A 148 6.43 0.12 -2.20
CA GLN A 148 6.00 -1.27 -2.39
C GLN A 148 6.82 -2.21 -1.50
N PRO A 149 6.24 -2.68 -0.38
CA PRO A 149 6.94 -3.58 0.54
C PRO A 149 7.28 -4.90 -0.12
N ALA A 150 8.40 -5.50 0.28
CA ALA A 150 8.70 -6.89 -0.02
C ALA A 150 7.60 -7.81 0.55
N HIS A 151 7.44 -8.98 -0.03
CA HIS A 151 6.55 -9.99 0.56
C HIS A 151 7.07 -10.37 1.96
N GLY A 152 6.17 -10.56 2.92
CA GLY A 152 6.56 -10.90 4.29
C GLY A 152 7.26 -12.27 4.40
N ALA A 153 6.87 -13.24 3.56
CA ALA A 153 7.57 -14.51 3.40
C ALA A 153 8.60 -14.45 2.27
N CYS A 154 9.52 -15.41 2.25
CA CYS A 154 10.53 -15.63 1.20
C CYS A 154 11.45 -14.42 0.94
N SER A 155 11.67 -13.61 1.98
CA SER A 155 12.71 -12.58 2.01
C SER A 155 13.86 -13.05 2.88
N LEU A 156 15.09 -13.02 2.33
CA LEU A 156 16.30 -13.39 3.05
C LEU A 156 16.84 -12.18 3.83
N ILE A 157 16.82 -12.24 5.15
CA ILE A 157 17.15 -11.12 6.04
C ILE A 157 18.38 -11.48 6.86
N LYS A 158 19.30 -10.53 7.07
CA LYS A 158 20.41 -10.72 8.03
C LYS A 158 19.85 -10.88 9.42
N THR A 159 20.11 -12.01 10.05
CA THR A 159 19.65 -12.33 11.41
C THR A 159 20.05 -11.26 12.43
N LYS A 160 21.29 -10.76 12.34
CA LYS A 160 21.79 -9.69 13.22
C LYS A 160 20.90 -8.43 13.12
N ILE A 161 20.62 -7.98 11.90
CA ILE A 161 19.81 -6.78 11.67
C ILE A 161 18.36 -7.00 12.13
N LEU A 162 17.78 -8.17 11.84
CA LEU A 162 16.43 -8.48 12.27
C LEU A 162 16.29 -8.45 13.82
N LYS A 163 17.32 -8.91 14.55
CA LYS A 163 17.39 -8.80 16.01
C LYS A 163 17.57 -7.35 16.47
N GLU A 164 18.46 -6.57 15.82
CA GLU A 164 18.70 -5.16 16.15
C GLU A 164 17.45 -4.28 16.03
N ILE A 165 16.61 -4.52 15.02
CA ILE A 165 15.36 -3.77 14.83
C ILE A 165 14.19 -4.28 15.67
N GLY A 166 14.44 -5.24 16.58
CA GLY A 166 13.45 -5.80 17.49
C GLY A 166 12.47 -6.81 16.88
N GLY A 167 12.83 -7.44 15.75
CA GLY A 167 12.00 -8.45 15.09
C GLY A 167 10.67 -7.91 14.58
N TYR A 168 9.62 -8.74 14.69
CA TYR A 168 8.25 -8.42 14.28
C TYR A 168 7.49 -7.78 15.45
N ASP A 169 6.61 -6.82 15.14
CA ASP A 169 5.76 -6.17 16.13
C ASP A 169 4.53 -7.04 16.43
N GLU A 170 4.44 -7.53 17.65
CA GLU A 170 3.38 -8.43 18.10
C GLU A 170 2.00 -7.76 18.20
N GLN A 171 1.93 -6.43 18.12
CA GLN A 171 0.67 -5.69 18.06
C GLN A 171 -0.07 -5.89 16.72
N PHE A 172 0.63 -6.35 15.68
CA PHE A 172 0.05 -6.52 14.35
C PHE A 172 -0.22 -7.99 14.04
N SER A 173 -1.48 -8.37 13.96
CA SER A 173 -1.89 -9.75 13.62
C SER A 173 -1.89 -10.07 12.12
N CYS A 174 -1.60 -9.08 11.27
CA CYS A 174 -1.41 -9.22 9.82
C CYS A 174 -0.58 -8.04 9.31
N GLN A 175 -0.15 -8.05 8.02
CA GLN A 175 0.70 -7.02 7.42
C GLN A 175 2.08 -6.84 8.11
N ASP A 176 2.55 -7.88 8.78
CA ASP A 176 3.84 -7.97 9.45
C ASP A 176 5.01 -7.62 8.51
N GLY A 177 4.95 -8.04 7.25
CA GLY A 177 5.91 -7.68 6.22
C GLY A 177 5.97 -6.19 5.91
N VAL A 178 4.85 -5.45 6.04
CA VAL A 178 4.80 -3.99 5.82
C VAL A 178 5.49 -3.25 6.98
N ASP A 179 5.23 -3.65 8.24
CA ASP A 179 5.91 -3.06 9.40
C ASP A 179 7.42 -3.31 9.32
N LEU A 180 7.81 -4.56 9.02
CA LEU A 180 9.21 -4.93 8.84
C LEU A 180 9.89 -4.13 7.74
N TRP A 181 9.20 -3.94 6.60
CA TRP A 181 9.70 -3.13 5.49
C TRP A 181 10.04 -1.71 5.93
N PHE A 182 9.15 -1.04 6.65
CA PHE A 182 9.39 0.32 7.14
C PHE A 182 10.51 0.41 8.18
N LYS A 183 10.70 -0.62 9.00
CA LYS A 183 11.86 -0.71 9.91
C LYS A 183 13.20 -0.78 9.14
N ILE A 184 13.20 -1.42 7.97
CA ILE A 184 14.43 -1.71 7.19
C ILE A 184 14.76 -0.58 6.21
N ILE A 185 13.83 -0.14 5.36
CA ILE A 185 14.15 0.73 4.21
C ILE A 185 14.69 2.12 4.58
N GLY A 186 14.36 2.60 5.78
CA GLY A 186 14.83 3.92 6.24
C GLY A 186 16.29 3.94 6.67
N ASN A 187 16.86 2.78 7.03
CA ASN A 187 18.15 2.69 7.70
C ASN A 187 19.13 1.71 7.03
N TYR A 188 18.64 0.80 6.20
CA TYR A 188 19.45 -0.29 5.64
C TYR A 188 19.25 -0.42 4.13
N LYS A 189 20.29 -0.93 3.46
CA LYS A 189 20.20 -1.26 2.03
C LYS A 189 19.42 -2.55 1.83
N VAL A 190 18.60 -2.57 0.79
CA VAL A 190 17.85 -3.74 0.33
C VAL A 190 18.23 -4.09 -1.11
N LYS A 191 18.04 -5.34 -1.51
CA LYS A 191 18.34 -5.80 -2.86
C LYS A 191 17.23 -6.73 -3.35
N ASN A 192 16.73 -6.51 -4.55
CA ASN A 192 15.82 -7.45 -5.19
C ASN A 192 16.54 -8.36 -6.19
N VAL A 193 16.01 -9.55 -6.35
CA VAL A 193 16.34 -10.54 -7.38
C VAL A 193 15.14 -10.60 -8.32
N ASN A 194 15.32 -10.22 -9.59
CA ASN A 194 14.25 -10.19 -10.59
C ASN A 194 13.93 -11.58 -11.16
N LEU A 195 13.85 -12.58 -10.29
CA LEU A 195 13.46 -13.94 -10.62
C LEU A 195 12.32 -14.36 -9.70
N PRO A 196 11.29 -15.05 -10.19
CA PRO A 196 10.25 -15.64 -9.37
C PRO A 196 10.78 -16.92 -8.73
N LEU A 197 11.09 -16.87 -7.45
CA LEU A 197 11.79 -17.95 -6.74
C LEU A 197 10.92 -18.65 -5.69
N PHE A 198 9.65 -18.30 -5.58
CA PHE A 198 8.69 -19.03 -4.76
C PHE A 198 7.28 -18.93 -5.34
N TYR A 199 6.40 -19.79 -4.86
CA TYR A 199 5.03 -19.91 -5.30
C TYR A 199 4.10 -19.53 -4.15
N TYR A 200 3.37 -18.42 -4.30
CA TYR A 200 2.41 -17.92 -3.34
C TYR A 200 1.00 -18.45 -3.66
N ARG A 201 0.46 -19.24 -2.75
CA ARG A 201 -0.85 -19.89 -2.94
C ARG A 201 -2.00 -18.99 -2.49
N GLN A 202 -3.01 -18.88 -3.36
CA GLN A 202 -4.25 -18.22 -3.05
C GLN A 202 -5.37 -19.22 -2.81
N HIS A 203 -6.01 -19.15 -1.66
CA HIS A 203 -7.17 -19.96 -1.30
C HIS A 203 -8.11 -19.20 -0.36
N ASN A 204 -9.30 -19.78 -0.07
CA ASN A 204 -10.36 -19.07 0.67
C ASN A 204 -10.01 -18.72 2.13
N LYS A 205 -9.05 -19.43 2.73
CA LYS A 205 -8.58 -19.22 4.11
C LYS A 205 -7.34 -18.31 4.21
N SER A 206 -6.86 -17.74 3.09
CA SER A 206 -5.69 -16.85 3.10
C SER A 206 -5.97 -15.58 3.91
N LEU A 207 -5.02 -15.18 4.77
CA LEU A 207 -5.13 -13.98 5.63
C LEU A 207 -5.36 -12.70 4.82
N THR A 208 -4.93 -12.68 3.57
CA THR A 208 -5.06 -11.55 2.65
C THR A 208 -6.48 -11.30 2.13
N LYS A 209 -7.45 -12.18 2.42
CA LYS A 209 -8.85 -11.98 2.00
C LYS A 209 -9.66 -11.05 2.90
N ASN A 210 -9.24 -10.83 4.13
CA ASN A 210 -9.92 -9.89 5.02
C ASN A 210 -9.43 -8.46 4.76
N VAL A 211 -9.96 -7.84 3.70
CA VAL A 211 -9.56 -6.53 3.20
C VAL A 211 -9.71 -5.44 4.28
N GLU A 212 -10.78 -5.46 5.06
CA GLU A 212 -11.03 -4.49 6.13
C GLU A 212 -9.96 -4.55 7.23
N LYS A 213 -9.61 -5.78 7.67
CA LYS A 213 -8.54 -6.00 8.66
C LYS A 213 -7.19 -5.52 8.12
N ILE A 214 -6.91 -5.78 6.85
CA ILE A 214 -5.69 -5.33 6.17
C ILE A 214 -5.59 -3.81 6.21
N TYR A 215 -6.62 -3.08 5.78
CA TYR A 215 -6.59 -1.62 5.78
C TYR A 215 -6.46 -1.04 7.19
N LYS A 216 -7.25 -1.53 8.16
CA LYS A 216 -7.15 -1.10 9.56
C LYS A 216 -5.75 -1.30 10.14
N THR A 217 -5.12 -2.44 9.82
CA THR A 217 -3.76 -2.72 10.31
C THR A 217 -2.73 -1.85 9.61
N ARG A 218 -2.86 -1.65 8.29
CA ARG A 218 -1.97 -0.77 7.52
C ARG A 218 -2.00 0.67 8.03
N ASP A 219 -3.18 1.20 8.35
CA ASP A 219 -3.31 2.53 8.95
C ASP A 219 -2.57 2.64 10.29
N LYS A 220 -2.67 1.61 11.15
CA LYS A 220 -1.93 1.57 12.42
C LYS A 220 -0.41 1.55 12.20
N ILE A 221 0.06 0.74 11.23
CA ILE A 221 1.48 0.67 10.87
C ILE A 221 1.97 2.02 10.36
N LEU A 222 1.24 2.65 9.44
CA LEU A 222 1.59 3.97 8.91
C LEU A 222 1.64 5.00 10.03
N ASN A 223 0.65 5.04 10.91
CA ASN A 223 0.62 5.95 12.06
C ASN A 223 1.84 5.77 12.96
N LYS A 224 2.20 4.52 13.30
CA LYS A 224 3.39 4.21 14.10
C LYS A 224 4.67 4.76 13.47
N HIS A 225 4.88 4.50 12.18
CA HIS A 225 6.10 4.92 11.48
C HIS A 225 6.16 6.42 11.15
N THR A 226 5.07 7.16 11.36
CA THR A 226 5.05 8.62 11.19
C THR A 226 5.36 9.41 12.46
N GLN A 227 5.34 8.78 13.65
CA GLN A 227 5.51 9.47 14.94
C GLN A 227 6.83 10.26 15.03
N ASN A 228 7.91 9.76 14.45
CA ASN A 228 9.25 10.36 14.48
C ASN A 228 9.62 11.06 13.15
N LYS A 229 8.69 11.27 12.23
CA LYS A 229 8.93 11.92 10.94
C LYS A 229 8.52 13.38 10.97
N LYS A 230 8.98 14.15 9.95
CA LYS A 230 8.64 15.57 9.80
C LYS A 230 7.12 15.78 9.92
N ASN A 231 6.72 16.60 10.88
CA ASN A 231 5.32 16.91 11.10
C ASN A 231 4.87 18.01 10.15
N PHE A 232 3.84 17.76 9.36
CA PHE A 232 3.13 18.77 8.58
C PHE A 232 1.93 19.23 9.39
N ASN A 233 2.07 20.34 10.11
CA ASN A 233 1.06 20.81 11.06
C ASN A 233 0.05 21.79 10.43
N ASN A 234 0.36 22.34 9.26
CA ASN A 234 -0.42 23.36 8.60
C ASN A 234 -0.92 22.85 7.24
N ILE A 235 -1.96 22.02 7.24
CA ILE A 235 -2.59 21.53 6.01
C ILE A 235 -3.76 22.43 5.66
N LEU A 236 -3.79 22.93 4.42
CA LEU A 236 -4.92 23.63 3.82
C LEU A 236 -5.66 22.66 2.91
N ALA A 237 -6.91 22.35 3.24
CA ALA A 237 -7.79 21.62 2.33
C ALA A 237 -8.51 22.61 1.41
N ILE A 238 -8.49 22.34 0.12
CA ILE A 238 -9.15 23.16 -0.91
C ILE A 238 -10.17 22.27 -1.64
N ILE A 239 -11.42 22.72 -1.68
CA ILE A 239 -12.48 22.12 -2.49
C ILE A 239 -12.74 23.08 -3.66
N PRO A 240 -12.15 22.83 -4.84
CA PRO A 240 -12.42 23.61 -6.03
C PRO A 240 -13.73 23.14 -6.64
N VAL A 241 -14.68 24.04 -6.83
CA VAL A 241 -15.96 23.75 -7.50
C VAL A 241 -16.09 24.70 -8.67
N ARG A 242 -16.32 24.19 -9.88
CA ARG A 242 -16.71 25.00 -11.02
C ARG A 242 -18.14 25.49 -10.80
N GLY A 243 -18.67 26.37 -11.45
CA GLY A 243 -20.05 26.80 -11.31
C GLY A 243 -20.93 26.19 -12.40
N GLU A 244 -22.21 26.44 -12.29
CA GLU A 244 -23.27 26.00 -13.23
C GLU A 244 -22.98 26.45 -14.67
N ASN A 245 -22.33 27.62 -14.83
CA ASN A 245 -22.04 28.24 -16.15
C ASN A 245 -20.99 27.52 -16.99
N TYR A 246 -20.35 26.45 -16.50
CA TYR A 246 -19.25 25.76 -17.19
C TYR A 246 -19.56 24.31 -17.57
N GLY A 247 -20.85 24.00 -17.82
CA GLY A 247 -21.29 22.71 -18.32
C GLY A 247 -21.20 21.55 -17.32
N GLU A 248 -20.73 21.82 -16.10
CA GLU A 248 -20.75 20.84 -15.02
C GLU A 248 -22.03 21.04 -14.21
N ARG A 249 -22.79 19.97 -14.06
CA ARG A 249 -23.94 19.93 -13.16
C ARG A 249 -23.48 20.26 -11.75
N LEU A 250 -24.30 20.98 -11.01
CA LEU A 250 -24.04 21.38 -9.62
C LEU A 250 -23.97 20.17 -8.68
N VAL A 251 -23.02 19.25 -8.93
CA VAL A 251 -22.80 18.03 -8.12
C VAL A 251 -22.60 18.41 -6.66
N ALA A 252 -21.95 19.52 -6.37
CA ALA A 252 -21.63 19.97 -5.01
C ALA A 252 -22.84 20.06 -4.08
N LEU A 253 -23.97 20.61 -4.56
CA LEU A 253 -25.20 20.80 -3.77
C LEU A 253 -26.21 19.65 -3.91
N LYS A 254 -25.97 18.69 -4.81
CA LYS A 254 -26.80 17.48 -4.90
C LYS A 254 -26.69 16.67 -3.61
N LYS A 255 -27.81 16.09 -3.20
CA LYS A 255 -27.89 15.34 -1.95
C LYS A 255 -27.67 13.86 -2.18
N ILE A 256 -26.90 13.25 -1.32
CA ILE A 256 -26.76 11.81 -1.16
C ILE A 256 -27.13 11.50 0.29
N ASN A 257 -28.13 10.63 0.49
CA ASN A 257 -28.72 10.36 1.80
C ASN A 257 -29.04 11.66 2.55
N LYS A 258 -29.89 12.52 1.92
CA LYS A 258 -30.40 13.81 2.43
C LYS A 258 -29.35 14.88 2.69
N THR A 259 -28.04 14.60 2.50
CA THR A 259 -26.95 15.54 2.80
C THR A 259 -26.26 15.99 1.51
N PRO A 260 -26.05 17.30 1.28
CA PRO A 260 -25.27 17.78 0.14
C PRO A 260 -23.87 17.18 0.12
N ILE A 261 -23.37 16.81 -1.07
CA ILE A 261 -22.08 16.15 -1.24
C ILE A 261 -20.94 16.99 -0.64
N ILE A 262 -20.94 18.29 -0.94
CA ILE A 262 -19.89 19.18 -0.40
C ILE A 262 -19.89 19.25 1.13
N HIS A 263 -21.07 19.14 1.78
CA HIS A 263 -21.14 19.11 3.24
C HIS A 263 -20.53 17.83 3.80
N LYS A 264 -20.78 16.66 3.16
CA LYS A 264 -20.18 15.38 3.58
C LYS A 264 -18.66 15.46 3.53
N LEU A 265 -18.10 15.97 2.43
CA LEU A 265 -16.65 16.12 2.28
C LEU A 265 -16.06 17.10 3.29
N ILE A 266 -16.71 18.24 3.57
CA ILE A 266 -16.26 19.19 4.60
C ILE A 266 -16.23 18.51 5.98
N ILE A 267 -17.26 17.73 6.33
CA ILE A 267 -17.31 17.01 7.61
C ILE A 267 -16.15 15.99 7.71
N GLU A 268 -15.86 15.27 6.65
CA GLU A 268 -14.74 14.32 6.63
C GLU A 268 -13.37 15.04 6.73
N LEU A 269 -13.23 16.20 6.09
CA LEU A 269 -12.02 17.03 6.23
C LEU A 269 -11.87 17.57 7.66
N GLN A 270 -12.96 17.94 8.34
CA GLN A 270 -12.92 18.39 9.74
C GLN A 270 -12.51 17.29 10.72
N LYS A 271 -12.79 16.02 10.40
CA LYS A 271 -12.36 14.86 11.20
C LYS A 271 -10.87 14.53 11.00
N THR A 272 -10.24 15.04 9.95
CA THR A 272 -8.86 14.68 9.59
C THR A 272 -7.86 15.48 10.43
N PRO A 273 -6.97 14.84 11.20
CA PRO A 273 -5.93 15.52 11.96
C PRO A 273 -5.03 16.39 11.07
N ASN A 274 -4.53 17.50 11.65
CA ASN A 274 -3.61 18.45 10.99
C ASN A 274 -4.20 19.27 9.84
N ILE A 275 -5.45 19.09 9.42
CA ILE A 275 -6.14 20.03 8.55
C ILE A 275 -6.53 21.24 9.40
N LYS A 276 -5.81 22.36 9.22
CA LYS A 276 -6.03 23.59 10.02
C LYS A 276 -7.01 24.55 9.38
N LYS A 277 -7.12 24.53 8.06
CA LYS A 277 -8.06 25.36 7.32
C LYS A 277 -8.68 24.58 6.17
N ILE A 278 -9.96 24.80 5.94
CA ILE A 278 -10.72 24.30 4.80
C ILE A 278 -11.20 25.50 4.00
N LEU A 279 -11.01 25.45 2.68
CA LEU A 279 -11.39 26.52 1.77
C LEU A 279 -12.21 25.96 0.60
N VAL A 280 -13.37 26.54 0.35
CA VAL A 280 -14.19 26.27 -0.83
C VAL A 280 -13.98 27.39 -1.84
N SER A 281 -13.50 27.04 -3.04
CA SER A 281 -13.18 27.98 -4.11
C SER A 281 -14.12 27.80 -5.30
N THR A 282 -14.99 28.76 -5.56
CA THR A 282 -15.99 28.69 -6.64
C THR A 282 -16.40 30.09 -7.12
N PRO A 283 -16.77 30.28 -8.39
CA PRO A 283 -17.42 31.50 -8.86
C PRO A 283 -18.91 31.57 -8.46
N ASP A 284 -19.51 30.43 -8.11
CA ASP A 284 -20.94 30.26 -7.88
C ASP A 284 -21.37 30.83 -6.53
N GLN A 285 -22.24 31.86 -6.58
CA GLN A 285 -22.73 32.55 -5.39
C GLN A 285 -23.68 31.68 -4.55
N LYS A 286 -24.42 30.75 -5.16
CA LYS A 286 -25.33 29.84 -4.44
C LYS A 286 -24.53 28.91 -3.53
N ILE A 287 -23.42 28.38 -4.04
CA ILE A 287 -22.51 27.52 -3.27
C ILE A 287 -21.87 28.30 -2.14
N LEU A 288 -21.34 29.50 -2.42
CA LEU A 288 -20.70 30.36 -1.40
C LEU A 288 -21.68 30.68 -0.26
N SER A 289 -22.91 31.08 -0.60
CA SER A 289 -23.96 31.39 0.39
C SER A 289 -24.34 30.16 1.22
N ASN A 290 -24.48 29.01 0.58
CA ASN A 290 -24.81 27.76 1.26
C ASN A 290 -23.72 27.38 2.28
N ILE A 291 -22.44 27.45 1.88
CA ILE A 291 -21.29 27.15 2.76
C ILE A 291 -21.18 28.17 3.89
N SER A 292 -21.30 29.45 3.58
CA SER A 292 -21.24 30.53 4.60
C SER A 292 -22.35 30.37 5.64
N LYS A 293 -23.56 29.96 5.24
CA LYS A 293 -24.68 29.73 6.15
C LYS A 293 -24.42 28.54 7.09
N LYS A 294 -23.92 27.41 6.57
CA LYS A 294 -23.75 26.16 7.31
C LYS A 294 -22.45 26.10 8.12
N PHE A 295 -21.33 26.59 7.58
CA PHE A 295 -20.00 26.42 8.14
C PHE A 295 -19.29 27.76 8.48
N LYS A 296 -20.05 28.75 8.87
CA LYS A 296 -19.70 30.18 9.02
C LYS A 296 -18.34 30.51 9.65
N LYS A 297 -17.87 29.68 10.61
CA LYS A 297 -16.60 29.92 11.33
C LYS A 297 -15.47 28.93 10.97
N THR A 298 -15.78 27.86 10.27
CA THR A 298 -14.85 26.71 10.10
C THR A 298 -14.37 26.54 8.66
N VAL A 299 -15.02 27.17 7.68
CA VAL A 299 -14.70 27.06 6.26
C VAL A 299 -14.53 28.45 5.65
N ILE A 300 -13.43 28.65 4.96
CA ILE A 300 -13.14 29.86 4.21
C ILE A 300 -13.85 29.77 2.85
N THR A 301 -14.66 30.77 2.51
CA THR A 301 -15.22 30.91 1.18
C THR A 301 -14.32 31.81 0.33
N HIS A 302 -14.06 31.38 -0.90
CA HIS A 302 -13.26 32.10 -1.87
C HIS A 302 -14.03 32.23 -3.19
N LYS A 303 -14.49 33.45 -3.49
CA LYS A 303 -15.08 33.77 -4.80
C LYS A 303 -13.94 33.81 -5.83
N ARG A 304 -13.89 32.75 -6.63
CA ARG A 304 -12.90 32.57 -7.69
C ARG A 304 -13.32 33.35 -8.94
N GLU A 305 -12.35 33.95 -9.64
CA GLU A 305 -12.62 34.56 -10.93
C GLU A 305 -13.11 33.49 -11.93
N GLU A 306 -14.12 33.84 -12.74
CA GLU A 306 -14.72 32.92 -13.70
C GLU A 306 -13.71 32.34 -14.70
N LYS A 307 -12.75 33.14 -15.16
CA LYS A 307 -11.70 32.65 -16.09
C LYS A 307 -10.91 31.47 -15.56
N PHE A 308 -10.75 31.32 -14.22
CA PHE A 308 -10.07 30.19 -13.60
C PHE A 308 -11.00 28.98 -13.35
N ALA A 309 -12.28 29.10 -13.66
CA ALA A 309 -13.25 28.01 -13.57
C ALA A 309 -13.47 27.29 -14.91
N ARG A 310 -12.98 27.82 -16.01
CA ARG A 310 -13.16 27.24 -17.36
C ARG A 310 -12.50 25.87 -17.48
N LEU A 311 -13.05 25.01 -18.33
CA LEU A 311 -12.56 23.62 -18.53
C LEU A 311 -11.12 23.54 -19.00
N ASN A 312 -10.68 24.49 -19.81
CA ASN A 312 -9.33 24.58 -20.38
C ASN A 312 -8.32 25.33 -19.50
N THR A 313 -8.69 25.67 -18.26
CA THR A 313 -7.81 26.39 -17.35
C THR A 313 -7.19 25.43 -16.34
N SER A 314 -5.86 25.52 -16.17
CA SER A 314 -5.15 24.73 -15.16
C SER A 314 -5.66 25.04 -13.75
N ILE A 315 -5.83 24.00 -12.94
CA ILE A 315 -6.21 24.12 -11.53
C ILE A 315 -5.18 24.91 -10.71
N ASN A 316 -3.93 24.98 -11.15
CA ASN A 316 -2.84 25.64 -10.44
C ASN A 316 -3.14 27.10 -10.11
N GLN A 317 -3.79 27.86 -11.02
CA GLN A 317 -4.18 29.25 -10.75
C GLN A 317 -5.20 29.34 -9.60
N THR A 318 -6.14 28.40 -9.57
CA THR A 318 -7.11 28.28 -8.46
C THR A 318 -6.40 27.99 -7.14
N LEU A 319 -5.45 27.06 -7.14
CA LEU A 319 -4.70 26.70 -5.93
C LEU A 319 -3.86 27.88 -5.43
N ILE A 320 -3.13 28.56 -6.30
CA ILE A 320 -2.32 29.74 -5.96
C ILE A 320 -3.18 30.85 -5.33
N SER A 321 -4.31 31.19 -5.95
CA SER A 321 -5.24 32.21 -5.44
C SER A 321 -5.86 31.82 -4.11
N SER A 322 -6.23 30.53 -3.94
CA SER A 322 -6.78 29.98 -2.70
C SER A 322 -5.75 29.98 -1.57
N ILE A 323 -4.50 29.62 -1.86
CA ILE A 323 -3.40 29.69 -0.88
C ILE A 323 -3.19 31.14 -0.43
N LYS A 324 -3.17 32.12 -1.37
CA LYS A 324 -3.06 33.52 -1.05
C LYS A 324 -4.19 34.00 -0.13
N LYS A 325 -5.44 33.56 -0.41
CA LYS A 325 -6.62 33.91 0.41
C LYS A 325 -6.56 33.31 1.82
N ALA A 326 -6.06 32.07 1.96
CA ALA A 326 -5.99 31.37 3.26
C ALA A 326 -4.80 31.79 4.13
N LYS A 327 -3.71 32.34 3.51
CA LYS A 327 -2.48 32.71 4.19
C LYS A 327 -2.70 33.88 5.13
N THR A 328 -2.16 33.77 6.36
CA THR A 328 -2.13 34.84 7.35
C THR A 328 -0.75 34.92 8.01
N LYS A 329 -0.49 35.93 8.86
CA LYS A 329 0.78 36.01 9.64
C LYS A 329 1.02 34.73 10.46
N LYS A 330 -0.07 34.11 10.99
CA LYS A 330 -0.02 32.89 11.85
C LYS A 330 -0.20 31.57 11.09
N PHE A 331 -0.55 31.60 9.79
CA PHE A 331 -0.82 30.41 9.00
C PHE A 331 -0.16 30.47 7.63
N LYS A 332 0.78 29.57 7.41
CA LYS A 332 1.40 29.30 6.11
C LYS A 332 1.28 27.79 5.87
N PRO A 333 0.58 27.33 4.83
CA PRO A 333 0.40 25.89 4.62
C PRO A 333 1.71 25.21 4.24
N ASP A 334 1.93 24.02 4.81
CA ASP A 334 2.99 23.09 4.43
C ASP A 334 2.53 22.19 3.28
N LEU A 335 1.28 21.72 3.37
CA LEU A 335 0.63 20.86 2.40
C LEU A 335 -0.70 21.45 1.94
N ILE A 336 -1.04 21.18 0.70
CA ILE A 336 -2.33 21.47 0.09
C ILE A 336 -3.03 20.16 -0.23
N LEU A 337 -4.18 19.91 0.38
CA LEU A 337 -5.06 18.81 0.07
C LEU A 337 -6.20 19.30 -0.82
N VAL A 338 -6.18 18.92 -2.09
CA VAL A 338 -7.25 19.21 -3.03
C VAL A 338 -8.24 18.06 -2.99
N VAL A 339 -9.54 18.35 -2.83
CA VAL A 339 -10.60 17.34 -2.78
C VAL A 339 -11.72 17.71 -3.75
N ASN A 340 -12.03 16.77 -4.65
CA ASN A 340 -13.03 17.01 -5.70
C ASN A 340 -14.41 16.49 -5.28
N VAL A 341 -15.44 17.29 -5.50
CA VAL A 341 -16.83 16.97 -5.15
C VAL A 341 -17.42 15.80 -5.95
N VAL A 342 -16.83 15.44 -7.08
CA VAL A 342 -17.30 14.28 -7.87
C VAL A 342 -16.99 12.93 -7.22
N CYS A 343 -16.16 12.89 -6.17
CA CYS A 343 -15.84 11.70 -5.39
C CYS A 343 -16.48 11.76 -3.99
N PRO A 344 -17.78 11.44 -3.87
CA PRO A 344 -18.61 11.74 -2.69
C PRO A 344 -18.31 10.86 -1.48
N PHE A 345 -17.54 9.78 -1.64
CA PHE A 345 -17.24 8.79 -0.60
C PHE A 345 -15.80 8.87 -0.06
N LEU A 346 -15.02 9.85 -0.50
CA LEU A 346 -13.75 10.14 0.15
C LEU A 346 -13.97 10.48 1.63
N ASN A 347 -13.15 9.95 2.49
CA ASN A 347 -13.29 10.08 3.93
C ASN A 347 -11.96 10.41 4.61
N HIS A 348 -12.02 10.73 5.91
CA HIS A 348 -10.86 11.12 6.70
C HIS A 348 -9.73 10.09 6.67
N LYS A 349 -10.02 8.78 6.58
CA LYS A 349 -8.98 7.73 6.51
C LYS A 349 -8.17 7.82 5.22
N ASN A 350 -8.82 8.11 4.07
CA ASN A 350 -8.12 8.32 2.81
C ASN A 350 -7.18 9.53 2.90
N PHE A 351 -7.63 10.62 3.53
CA PHE A 351 -6.80 11.82 3.70
C PHE A 351 -5.63 11.57 4.65
N GLU A 352 -5.85 10.88 5.76
CA GLU A 352 -4.80 10.47 6.71
C GLU A 352 -3.77 9.55 6.05
N ALA A 353 -4.20 8.57 5.25
CA ALA A 353 -3.30 7.68 4.53
C ALA A 353 -2.36 8.46 3.60
N ALA A 354 -2.88 9.45 2.85
CA ALA A 354 -2.05 10.29 1.99
C ALA A 354 -1.07 11.16 2.80
N ILE A 355 -1.52 11.74 3.92
CA ILE A 355 -0.66 12.54 4.82
C ILE A 355 0.44 11.66 5.41
N ASN A 356 0.13 10.45 5.83
CA ASN A 356 1.13 9.52 6.37
C ASN A 356 2.14 9.08 5.32
N LEU A 357 1.69 8.84 4.09
CA LEU A 357 2.56 8.47 2.99
C LEU A 357 3.57 9.58 2.68
N ILE A 358 3.13 10.84 2.56
CA ILE A 358 4.05 11.96 2.30
C ILE A 358 5.03 12.20 3.46
N LYS A 359 4.63 11.90 4.70
CA LYS A 359 5.53 11.94 5.87
C LYS A 359 6.61 10.87 5.81
N ILE A 360 6.25 9.64 5.43
CA ILE A 360 7.17 8.49 5.40
C ILE A 360 8.17 8.65 4.26
N PHE A 361 7.70 8.91 3.05
CA PHE A 361 8.50 8.88 1.83
C PHE A 361 8.99 10.25 1.37
N ASN A 362 8.52 11.33 2.01
CA ASN A 362 8.87 12.72 1.67
C ASN A 362 8.62 13.07 0.19
N THR A 363 7.60 12.47 -0.43
CA THR A 363 7.22 12.73 -1.83
C THR A 363 6.82 14.18 -2.04
N ASP A 364 6.83 14.65 -3.30
CA ASP A 364 6.38 16.00 -3.63
C ASP A 364 4.85 16.09 -3.64
N GLU A 365 4.21 14.98 -4.05
CA GLU A 365 2.76 14.85 -4.07
C GLU A 365 2.32 13.40 -3.78
N VAL A 366 1.04 13.25 -3.47
CA VAL A 366 0.35 11.96 -3.34
C VAL A 366 -0.99 12.05 -4.06
N ILE A 367 -1.27 11.07 -4.91
CA ILE A 367 -2.52 10.93 -5.66
C ILE A 367 -3.30 9.69 -5.22
N ALA A 368 -4.59 9.69 -5.48
CA ALA A 368 -5.44 8.52 -5.27
C ALA A 368 -5.57 7.72 -6.57
N VAL A 369 -5.31 6.42 -6.49
CA VAL A 369 -5.32 5.54 -7.65
C VAL A 369 -6.16 4.29 -7.44
N LYS A 370 -6.58 3.69 -8.55
CA LYS A 370 -7.13 2.34 -8.63
C LYS A 370 -6.26 1.50 -9.57
N LYS A 371 -6.02 0.24 -9.21
CA LYS A 371 -5.33 -0.71 -10.09
C LYS A 371 -6.27 -1.08 -11.23
N GLU A 372 -5.76 -1.07 -12.45
CA GLU A 372 -6.48 -1.49 -13.64
C GLU A 372 -5.90 -2.79 -14.19
N ASN A 373 -6.79 -3.72 -14.51
CA ASN A 373 -6.43 -5.01 -15.08
C ASN A 373 -6.77 -5.11 -16.58
N ASP A 374 -7.39 -4.07 -17.14
CA ASP A 374 -7.85 -4.04 -18.53
C ASP A 374 -6.71 -3.74 -19.51
N ASN A 375 -6.97 -4.00 -20.81
CA ASN A 375 -6.08 -3.65 -21.87
C ASN A 375 -6.32 -2.19 -22.30
N PHE A 376 -5.28 -1.38 -22.25
CA PHE A 376 -5.33 0.01 -22.66
C PHE A 376 -4.69 0.19 -24.04
N PHE A 377 -5.31 1.03 -24.86
CA PHE A 377 -4.84 1.40 -26.19
C PHE A 377 -4.83 2.92 -26.31
N TYR A 378 -3.93 3.45 -27.14
CA TYR A 378 -3.95 4.83 -27.57
C TYR A 378 -3.91 4.89 -29.08
N HIS A 379 -4.48 5.96 -29.66
CA HIS A 379 -4.47 6.18 -31.07
C HIS A 379 -3.17 6.91 -31.50
N ASN A 380 -2.37 6.30 -32.35
CA ASN A 380 -1.07 6.83 -32.79
C ASN A 380 -1.10 7.57 -34.15
N GLY A 381 -2.29 7.91 -34.66
CA GLY A 381 -2.49 8.48 -35.97
C GLY A 381 -2.71 7.47 -37.11
N LYS A 382 -2.28 6.22 -36.91
CA LYS A 382 -2.45 5.12 -37.86
C LYS A 382 -3.37 4.00 -37.40
N GLY A 383 -3.90 4.12 -36.16
CA GLY A 383 -4.78 3.14 -35.54
C GLY A 383 -4.50 2.99 -34.02
N LEU A 384 -5.12 1.97 -33.43
CA LEU A 384 -4.95 1.70 -32.02
C LEU A 384 -3.65 0.94 -31.71
N LYS A 385 -2.82 1.49 -30.85
CA LYS A 385 -1.63 0.86 -30.32
C LYS A 385 -1.81 0.57 -28.84
N ARG A 386 -1.43 -0.63 -28.41
CA ARG A 386 -1.46 -0.98 -26.99
C ARG A 386 -0.52 -0.08 -26.18
N LEU A 387 -0.98 0.37 -25.02
CA LEU A 387 -0.18 1.15 -24.08
C LEU A 387 0.93 0.28 -23.46
N GLN A 388 0.64 -1.01 -23.24
CA GLN A 388 1.60 -2.00 -22.76
C GLN A 388 2.24 -2.73 -23.95
N THR A 389 3.56 -2.89 -23.95
CA THR A 389 4.31 -3.66 -24.95
C THR A 389 3.94 -5.14 -24.87
N SER A 390 3.48 -5.72 -25.94
CA SER A 390 2.45 -6.73 -25.99
C SER A 390 2.85 -8.16 -26.30
N ASN A 391 4.10 -8.56 -26.28
CA ASN A 391 4.45 -9.97 -26.48
C ASN A 391 4.57 -10.74 -25.15
N ARG A 392 4.21 -10.09 -24.02
CA ARG A 392 4.20 -10.71 -22.71
C ARG A 392 2.83 -11.34 -22.44
N LEU A 393 2.83 -12.50 -21.84
CA LEU A 393 1.63 -13.13 -21.30
C LEU A 393 0.95 -12.15 -20.32
N SER A 394 -0.36 -12.27 -20.13
CA SER A 394 -1.10 -11.41 -19.19
C SER A 394 -0.46 -11.36 -17.81
N LEU A 395 0.22 -12.43 -17.41
CA LEU A 395 0.97 -12.60 -16.16
C LEU A 395 2.25 -11.76 -16.07
N GLU A 396 2.79 -11.29 -17.20
CA GLU A 396 4.07 -10.57 -17.29
C GLU A 396 3.89 -9.06 -17.48
N ARG A 397 2.65 -8.57 -17.46
CA ARG A 397 2.34 -7.16 -17.71
C ARG A 397 2.70 -6.29 -16.51
N GLU A 398 3.26 -5.12 -16.79
CA GLU A 398 3.43 -4.09 -15.79
C GLU A 398 2.07 -3.63 -15.25
N GLN A 399 1.98 -3.37 -13.95
CA GLN A 399 0.74 -2.90 -13.35
C GLN A 399 0.45 -1.47 -13.81
N ILE A 400 -0.76 -1.24 -14.30
CA ILE A 400 -1.26 0.09 -14.65
C ILE A 400 -2.16 0.57 -13.51
N TYR A 401 -2.00 1.84 -13.18
CA TYR A 401 -2.83 2.53 -12.20
C TYR A 401 -3.56 3.68 -12.87
N ARG A 402 -4.86 3.77 -12.62
CA ARG A 402 -5.67 4.90 -13.04
C ARG A 402 -5.82 5.89 -11.89
N GLU A 403 -5.44 7.15 -12.12
CA GLU A 403 -5.75 8.22 -11.18
C GLU A 403 -7.26 8.43 -11.09
N ILE A 404 -7.78 8.52 -9.85
CA ILE A 404 -9.21 8.72 -9.60
C ILE A 404 -9.61 10.20 -9.72
N GLY A 405 -8.65 11.13 -9.58
CA GLY A 405 -8.90 12.57 -9.64
C GLY A 405 -9.72 13.13 -8.46
N GLY A 406 -10.03 12.28 -7.47
CA GLY A 406 -10.84 12.64 -6.31
C GLY A 406 -10.10 13.44 -5.26
N MET A 407 -8.82 13.14 -5.07
CA MET A 407 -7.96 13.86 -4.13
C MET A 407 -6.51 13.93 -4.62
N HIS A 408 -5.85 15.01 -4.22
CA HIS A 408 -4.47 15.28 -4.55
C HIS A 408 -3.82 16.01 -3.37
N LEU A 409 -2.81 15.43 -2.76
CA LEU A 409 -2.04 16.04 -1.68
C LEU A 409 -0.68 16.48 -2.21
N ILE A 410 -0.35 17.78 -2.11
CA ILE A 410 0.86 18.33 -2.69
C ILE A 410 1.59 19.22 -1.67
N LYS A 411 2.92 19.21 -1.66
CA LYS A 411 3.70 20.20 -0.91
C LYS A 411 3.41 21.62 -1.40
N ALA A 412 3.07 22.53 -0.52
CA ALA A 412 2.67 23.90 -0.90
C ALA A 412 3.71 24.60 -1.78
N GLN A 413 4.99 24.33 -1.58
CA GLN A 413 6.11 24.90 -2.38
C GLN A 413 6.22 24.30 -3.81
N ARG A 414 5.48 23.22 -4.09
CA ARG A 414 5.46 22.52 -5.39
C ARG A 414 4.23 22.85 -6.23
N VAL A 415 3.27 23.58 -5.70
CA VAL A 415 2.09 24.01 -6.46
C VAL A 415 2.50 24.82 -7.68
N GLY A 416 2.05 24.41 -8.87
CA GLY A 416 2.41 25.04 -10.15
C GLY A 416 3.81 24.71 -10.68
N LYS A 417 4.51 23.75 -10.09
CA LYS A 417 5.83 23.29 -10.54
C LYS A 417 5.77 21.81 -10.89
N ASN A 418 6.75 21.33 -11.66
CA ASN A 418 6.89 19.90 -11.92
C ASN A 418 7.23 19.13 -10.64
N GLN A 419 6.56 18.04 -10.40
CA GLN A 419 6.82 17.12 -9.31
C GLN A 419 7.86 16.10 -9.73
N ASN A 420 8.81 15.81 -8.83
CA ASN A 420 9.88 14.84 -9.08
C ASN A 420 9.53 13.45 -8.53
N THR A 421 8.69 13.41 -7.48
CA THR A 421 8.30 12.17 -6.80
C THR A 421 6.81 12.18 -6.51
N VAL A 422 6.10 11.17 -7.04
CA VAL A 422 4.66 10.98 -6.87
C VAL A 422 4.44 9.72 -6.04
N GLY A 423 3.84 9.88 -4.87
CA GLY A 423 3.32 8.77 -4.08
C GLY A 423 1.87 8.48 -4.44
N HIS A 424 1.37 7.33 -4.04
CA HIS A 424 -0.02 6.98 -4.30
C HIS A 424 -0.66 6.25 -3.13
N ILE A 425 -1.96 6.43 -2.99
CA ILE A 425 -2.81 5.60 -2.12
C ILE A 425 -3.82 4.84 -2.97
N PHE A 426 -4.14 3.62 -2.55
CA PHE A 426 -5.21 2.84 -3.16
C PHE A 426 -6.53 3.19 -2.50
N LEU A 427 -7.56 3.45 -3.31
CA LEU A 427 -8.93 3.59 -2.84
C LEU A 427 -9.68 2.27 -3.01
N ASP A 428 -10.55 1.96 -2.04
CA ASP A 428 -11.54 0.91 -2.17
C ASP A 428 -12.60 1.27 -3.24
N ASP A 429 -13.44 0.31 -3.62
CA ASP A 429 -14.44 0.50 -4.68
C ASP A 429 -15.40 1.64 -4.37
N LYS A 430 -15.83 1.79 -3.11
CA LYS A 430 -16.76 2.86 -2.68
C LYS A 430 -16.07 4.23 -2.70
N SER A 431 -14.87 4.34 -2.14
CA SER A 431 -14.11 5.60 -2.11
C SER A 431 -13.63 6.03 -3.50
N SER A 432 -13.45 5.09 -4.44
CA SER A 432 -13.04 5.35 -5.83
C SER A 432 -14.20 5.68 -6.77
N PHE A 433 -15.45 5.70 -6.26
CA PHE A 433 -16.62 6.02 -7.07
C PHE A 433 -16.61 7.48 -7.50
N VAL A 434 -16.83 7.72 -8.80
CA VAL A 434 -16.80 9.07 -9.41
C VAL A 434 -18.13 9.36 -10.09
N ILE A 435 -18.77 10.47 -9.73
CA ILE A 435 -20.01 10.93 -10.35
C ILE A 435 -19.68 11.63 -11.66
N LYS A 436 -20.05 11.03 -12.79
CA LYS A 436 -19.89 11.58 -14.15
C LYS A 436 -21.24 11.89 -14.80
N SER A 437 -22.33 11.28 -14.32
CA SER A 437 -23.66 11.38 -14.89
C SER A 437 -24.75 11.50 -13.81
N ASN A 438 -26.01 11.65 -14.20
CA ASN A 438 -27.14 11.61 -13.26
C ASN A 438 -27.38 10.20 -12.73
N GLU A 439 -27.14 9.21 -13.56
CA GLU A 439 -27.24 7.79 -13.21
C GLU A 439 -26.22 7.46 -12.10
N ASP A 440 -25.00 7.99 -12.20
CA ASP A 440 -24.00 7.86 -11.13
C ASP A 440 -24.46 8.52 -9.83
N LEU A 441 -25.18 9.63 -9.90
CA LEU A 441 -25.73 10.29 -8.70
C LEU A 441 -26.80 9.42 -8.01
N LEU A 442 -27.65 8.75 -8.78
CA LEU A 442 -28.61 7.78 -8.24
C LEU A 442 -27.91 6.58 -7.61
N LEU A 443 -26.88 6.02 -8.29
CA LEU A 443 -26.07 4.93 -7.77
C LEU A 443 -25.35 5.36 -6.48
N ALA A 444 -24.81 6.57 -6.43
CA ALA A 444 -24.18 7.10 -5.22
C ALA A 444 -25.17 7.19 -4.04
N ASP A 445 -26.43 7.59 -4.29
CA ASP A 445 -27.44 7.62 -3.22
C ASP A 445 -27.74 6.21 -2.68
N ILE A 446 -27.87 5.22 -3.57
CA ILE A 446 -28.05 3.80 -3.19
C ILE A 446 -26.83 3.30 -2.40
N LEU A 447 -25.62 3.48 -2.92
CA LEU A 447 -24.36 3.07 -2.26
C LEU A 447 -24.16 3.71 -0.88
N SER A 448 -24.72 4.90 -0.67
CA SER A 448 -24.64 5.59 0.63
C SER A 448 -25.47 4.94 1.72
N ARG A 449 -26.46 4.11 1.37
CA ARG A 449 -27.38 3.40 2.28
C ARG A 449 -26.92 1.99 2.58
N ILE A 450 -25.99 1.46 1.78
CA ILE A 450 -25.37 0.15 2.00
C ILE A 450 -24.15 0.37 2.91
N ASN A 451 -24.11 -0.33 4.05
CA ASN A 451 -23.02 -0.28 5.03
C ASN A 451 -21.76 -1.01 4.54
#